data_bf305c5104468953f3a283b92864af1a
#
_entry.id   bf305c5104468953f3a283b92864af1a
#
_cell.length_a   1.000
_cell.length_b   1.000
_cell.length_c   1.000
_cell.angle_alpha   90.00
_cell.angle_beta   90.00
_cell.angle_gamma   90.00
#
_symmetry.space_group_name_H-M   'P 1'
#
loop_
_entity.id
_entity.type
_entity.pdbx_description
1 polymer ?
#
loop_
_entity_poly.entity_id
_entity_poly.type
_entity_poly.pdbx_seq_one_letter_code
_entity_poly.pdbx_strand_id
1 'polypeptide(L)'
;MQVGIEAAVFSQFQLRRPGHDLLNADYIVGFPVTFRLDGFSARARYYHQSSHLGDKLLTRPENAIRRQDVAFEAVEAIASYEIALAIASHEIAFLRVYGGGEVLFDRAPRNLGQTLLHTGLEARREVKPGARLVAALDLKVGEQDSWTPAWSVRAGVEFAFSRKPGDPLRVWSILGEFYEGPSPYGQFFLQSTRFGGFGFQLQL
;
A
#
# COMPACT_ATOMS: atom_id res chain seq x y z
N MET A 1 -22.71 -0.09 -1.32
CA MET A 1 -21.88 0.91 -1.99
C MET A 1 -21.50 1.99 -0.99
N GLN A 2 -20.25 2.43 -0.98
CA GLN A 2 -19.76 3.48 -0.09
C GLN A 2 -18.91 4.45 -0.92
N VAL A 3 -19.02 5.74 -0.61
CA VAL A 3 -18.20 6.81 -1.20
C VAL A 3 -17.47 7.49 -0.05
N GLY A 4 -16.23 7.88 -0.25
CA GLY A 4 -15.41 8.48 0.80
C GLY A 4 -14.42 9.50 0.28
N ILE A 5 -13.70 10.11 1.21
CA ILE A 5 -12.49 10.90 0.96
C ILE A 5 -11.37 10.19 1.70
N GLU A 6 -10.23 10.04 1.06
CA GLU A 6 -9.02 9.53 1.69
C GLU A 6 -7.86 10.50 1.58
N ALA A 7 -7.01 10.51 2.56
CA ALA A 7 -5.74 11.23 2.54
C ALA A 7 -4.66 10.37 3.19
N ALA A 8 -3.45 10.41 2.64
CA ALA A 8 -2.32 9.69 3.18
C ALA A 8 -1.02 10.49 3.02
N VAL A 9 -0.09 10.25 3.93
CA VAL A 9 1.28 10.77 3.84
C VAL A 9 2.23 9.60 4.10
N PHE A 10 3.13 9.34 3.16
CA PHE A 10 4.17 8.33 3.29
C PHE A 10 5.53 9.02 3.38
N SER A 11 6.17 8.94 4.52
CA SER A 11 7.44 9.64 4.77
C SER A 11 8.56 8.67 5.07
N GLN A 12 9.73 8.94 4.51
CA GLN A 12 10.97 8.23 4.80
C GLN A 12 11.94 9.10 5.58
N PHE A 13 12.50 8.55 6.63
CA PHE A 13 13.49 9.22 7.48
C PHE A 13 14.80 8.44 7.54
N GLN A 14 15.92 9.16 7.47
CA GLN A 14 17.25 8.60 7.73
C GLN A 14 17.54 8.60 9.22
N LEU A 15 17.37 7.45 9.88
CA LEU A 15 17.52 7.34 11.33
C LEU A 15 18.96 7.14 11.80
N ARG A 16 19.90 6.76 10.92
CA ARG A 16 21.30 6.48 11.27
C ARG A 16 22.16 7.74 11.45
N ARG A 17 21.67 8.89 11.00
CA ARG A 17 22.39 10.18 11.12
C ARG A 17 21.78 11.05 12.22
N PRO A 18 22.59 11.84 12.92
CA PRO A 18 22.06 12.86 13.82
C PRO A 18 21.10 13.80 13.07
N GLY A 19 19.93 14.07 13.68
CA GLY A 19 18.91 14.95 13.10
C GLY A 19 17.77 14.23 12.38
N HIS A 20 17.85 12.90 12.18
CA HIS A 20 16.76 12.08 11.61
C HIS A 20 16.12 12.73 10.37
N ASP A 21 16.93 12.99 9.35
CA ASP A 21 16.53 13.79 8.20
C ASP A 21 15.41 13.14 7.39
N LEU A 22 14.43 13.92 7.02
CA LEU A 22 13.43 13.54 6.04
C LEU A 22 14.11 13.31 4.67
N LEU A 23 13.87 12.16 4.05
CA LEU A 23 14.36 11.83 2.71
C LEU A 23 13.31 12.12 1.65
N ASN A 24 12.08 11.66 1.87
CA ASN A 24 10.95 11.78 0.96
C ASN A 24 9.63 11.87 1.74
N ALA A 25 8.67 12.58 1.18
CA ALA A 25 7.28 12.56 1.61
C ALA A 25 6.35 12.55 0.39
N ASP A 26 5.51 11.53 0.30
CA ASP A 26 4.45 11.40 -0.71
C ASP A 26 3.11 11.75 -0.06
N TYR A 27 2.39 12.68 -0.66
CA TYR A 27 1.07 13.13 -0.22
C TYR A 27 0.04 12.64 -1.21
N ILE A 28 -1.02 12.01 -0.71
CA ILE A 28 -2.11 11.48 -1.52
C ILE A 28 -3.43 12.04 -0.98
N VAL A 29 -4.28 12.48 -1.90
CA VAL A 29 -5.69 12.81 -1.62
C VAL A 29 -6.53 12.17 -2.70
N GLY A 30 -7.60 11.46 -2.31
CA GLY A 30 -8.41 10.69 -3.26
C GLY A 30 -9.86 10.54 -2.85
N PHE A 31 -10.64 10.08 -3.83
CA PHE A 31 -12.08 9.87 -3.74
C PHE A 31 -12.42 8.44 -4.14
N PRO A 32 -12.40 7.49 -3.18
CA PRO A 32 -12.76 6.10 -3.44
C PRO A 32 -14.28 5.92 -3.49
N VAL A 33 -14.70 5.06 -4.41
CA VAL A 33 -16.03 4.46 -4.46
C VAL A 33 -15.85 2.96 -4.32
N THR A 34 -16.48 2.36 -3.32
CA THR A 34 -16.38 0.94 -3.05
C THR A 34 -17.74 0.26 -3.16
N PHE A 35 -17.71 -0.98 -3.62
CA PHE A 35 -18.85 -1.85 -3.75
C PHE A 35 -18.51 -3.21 -3.14
N ARG A 36 -19.47 -3.81 -2.43
CA ARG A 36 -19.36 -5.18 -1.92
C ARG A 36 -20.68 -5.89 -2.07
N LEU A 37 -20.61 -7.13 -2.57
CA LEU A 37 -21.72 -8.06 -2.66
C LEU A 37 -21.20 -9.47 -2.37
N ASP A 38 -21.64 -10.04 -1.28
CA ASP A 38 -21.16 -11.34 -0.80
C ASP A 38 -19.63 -11.40 -0.70
N GLY A 39 -18.99 -12.37 -1.37
CA GLY A 39 -17.54 -12.51 -1.46
C GLY A 39 -16.86 -11.55 -2.44
N PHE A 40 -17.62 -10.92 -3.34
CA PHE A 40 -17.07 -9.98 -4.32
C PHE A 40 -16.96 -8.58 -3.73
N SER A 41 -15.85 -7.89 -4.03
CA SER A 41 -15.72 -6.46 -3.79
C SER A 41 -14.94 -5.77 -4.89
N ALA A 42 -15.29 -4.51 -5.13
CA ALA A 42 -14.61 -3.66 -6.09
C ALA A 42 -14.39 -2.26 -5.51
N ARG A 43 -13.32 -1.61 -5.92
CA ARG A 43 -13.01 -0.22 -5.63
C ARG A 43 -12.59 0.48 -6.92
N ALA A 44 -13.16 1.65 -7.16
CA ALA A 44 -12.63 2.62 -8.10
C ALA A 44 -12.21 3.85 -7.31
N ARG A 45 -11.07 4.45 -7.66
CA ARG A 45 -10.51 5.60 -6.96
C ARG A 45 -9.93 6.59 -7.96
N TYR A 46 -10.31 7.86 -7.84
CA TYR A 46 -9.57 8.97 -8.40
C TYR A 46 -8.71 9.58 -7.30
N TYR A 47 -7.46 9.91 -7.59
CA TYR A 47 -6.60 10.53 -6.61
C TYR A 47 -5.50 11.40 -7.23
N HIS A 48 -5.05 12.37 -6.46
CA HIS A 48 -3.85 13.16 -6.70
C HIS A 48 -2.73 12.66 -5.80
N GLN A 49 -1.52 12.53 -6.36
CA GLN A 49 -0.31 12.31 -5.59
C GLN A 49 0.74 13.36 -5.92
N SER A 50 1.40 13.90 -4.88
CA SER A 50 2.59 14.73 -5.01
C SER A 50 3.70 14.20 -4.12
N SER A 51 4.96 14.35 -4.56
CA SER A 51 6.12 13.80 -3.88
C SER A 51 7.21 14.86 -3.72
N HIS A 52 7.79 14.94 -2.53
CA HIS A 52 8.76 15.96 -2.17
C HIS A 52 9.98 15.37 -1.48
N LEU A 53 11.18 15.83 -1.89
CA LEU A 53 12.42 15.54 -1.17
C LEU A 53 12.55 16.40 0.08
N GLY A 54 13.17 15.85 1.11
CA GLY A 54 13.53 16.63 2.29
C GLY A 54 14.63 17.66 2.01
N ASP A 55 14.49 18.87 2.52
CA ASP A 55 15.40 19.98 2.25
C ASP A 55 16.85 19.68 2.64
N LYS A 56 17.07 18.99 3.75
CA LYS A 56 18.42 18.59 4.18
C LYS A 56 19.06 17.58 3.23
N LEU A 57 18.28 16.77 2.53
CA LEU A 57 18.80 15.86 1.52
C LEU A 57 19.31 16.64 0.31
N LEU A 58 18.59 17.67 -0.12
CA LEU A 58 18.93 18.51 -1.28
C LEU A 58 20.18 19.37 -1.05
N THR A 59 20.42 19.80 0.19
CA THR A 59 21.54 20.70 0.53
C THR A 59 22.86 19.98 0.82
N ARG A 60 22.89 18.65 0.77
CA ARG A 60 24.10 17.87 1.03
C ARG A 60 25.05 17.91 -0.16
N PRO A 61 26.34 18.28 0.04
CA PRO A 61 27.34 18.33 -1.02
C PRO A 61 27.56 16.98 -1.73
N GLU A 62 27.38 15.87 -1.01
CA GLU A 62 27.56 14.52 -1.52
C GLU A 62 26.37 14.01 -2.35
N ASN A 63 25.26 14.73 -2.41
CA ASN A 63 24.06 14.29 -3.10
C ASN A 63 24.05 14.73 -4.58
N ALA A 64 24.02 13.75 -5.47
CA ALA A 64 23.74 13.97 -6.88
C ALA A 64 22.23 14.00 -7.22
N ILE A 65 21.35 13.96 -6.20
CA ILE A 65 19.89 13.91 -6.41
C ILE A 65 19.43 15.32 -6.81
N ARG A 66 18.86 15.42 -8.01
CA ARG A 66 18.20 16.65 -8.45
C ARG A 66 16.74 16.61 -8.00
N ARG A 67 16.26 17.71 -7.46
CA ARG A 67 14.82 17.88 -7.21
C ARG A 67 14.06 17.76 -8.52
N GLN A 68 13.06 16.91 -8.52
CA GLN A 68 12.09 16.81 -9.59
C GLN A 68 10.70 17.11 -9.01
N ASP A 69 9.88 17.81 -9.77
CA ASP A 69 8.47 17.95 -9.42
C ASP A 69 7.80 16.64 -9.84
N VAL A 70 7.47 15.80 -8.86
CA VAL A 70 6.76 14.54 -9.08
C VAL A 70 5.35 14.71 -8.56
N ALA A 71 4.42 14.81 -9.50
CA ALA A 71 3.00 14.88 -9.21
C ALA A 71 2.19 14.27 -10.36
N PHE A 72 1.04 13.70 -10.05
CA PHE A 72 0.13 13.16 -11.06
C PHE A 72 -1.29 13.01 -10.51
N GLU A 73 -2.23 12.91 -11.44
CA GLU A 73 -3.59 12.45 -11.22
C GLU A 73 -3.70 11.00 -11.66
N ALA A 74 -4.49 10.20 -10.98
CA ALA A 74 -4.70 8.80 -11.36
C ALA A 74 -6.13 8.33 -11.15
N VAL A 75 -6.51 7.36 -11.97
CA VAL A 75 -7.69 6.52 -11.76
C VAL A 75 -7.23 5.08 -11.57
N GLU A 76 -7.63 4.50 -10.46
CA GLU A 76 -7.38 3.11 -10.09
C GLU A 76 -8.70 2.34 -10.07
N ALA A 77 -8.69 1.09 -10.53
CA ALA A 77 -9.77 0.14 -10.33
C ALA A 77 -9.23 -1.23 -9.89
N ILE A 78 -9.80 -1.77 -8.81
CA ILE A 78 -9.44 -3.06 -8.23
C ILE A 78 -10.70 -3.86 -8.01
N ALA A 79 -10.67 -5.15 -8.37
CA ALA A 79 -11.68 -6.13 -8.00
C ALA A 79 -11.06 -7.23 -7.14
N SER A 80 -11.85 -7.79 -6.23
CA SER A 80 -11.40 -8.88 -5.38
C SER A 80 -12.53 -9.87 -5.09
N TYR A 81 -12.14 -11.10 -4.78
CA TYR A 81 -13.06 -12.14 -4.37
C TYR A 81 -12.53 -12.87 -3.13
N GLU A 82 -13.40 -13.06 -2.14
CA GLU A 82 -13.09 -13.73 -0.89
C GLU A 82 -13.68 -15.14 -0.89
N ILE A 83 -12.84 -16.13 -0.60
CA ILE A 83 -13.17 -17.54 -0.58
C ILE A 83 -12.97 -18.06 0.84
N ALA A 84 -14.00 -18.66 1.41
CA ALA A 84 -13.88 -19.38 2.66
C ALA A 84 -13.29 -20.77 2.41
N LEU A 85 -12.21 -21.10 3.09
CA LEU A 85 -11.54 -22.39 3.02
C LEU A 85 -11.75 -23.15 4.32
N ALA A 86 -12.32 -24.35 4.27
CA ALA A 86 -12.35 -25.25 5.39
C ALA A 86 -10.98 -25.93 5.53
N ILE A 87 -10.26 -25.64 6.61
CA ILE A 87 -8.99 -26.26 6.96
C ILE A 87 -9.24 -27.14 8.18
N ALA A 88 -9.12 -28.46 8.03
CA ALA A 88 -9.53 -29.45 9.05
C ALA A 88 -10.99 -29.26 9.53
N SER A 89 -11.53 -30.15 10.31
CA SER A 89 -12.96 -30.23 10.59
C SER A 89 -13.62 -29.05 11.32
N HIS A 90 -12.86 -28.02 11.74
CA HIS A 90 -13.40 -26.92 12.56
C HIS A 90 -12.76 -25.53 12.32
N GLU A 91 -11.84 -25.40 11.37
CA GLU A 91 -11.11 -24.14 11.16
C GLU A 91 -11.47 -23.52 9.82
N ILE A 92 -11.95 -22.28 9.85
CA ILE A 92 -12.24 -21.50 8.64
C ILE A 92 -11.09 -20.52 8.42
N ALA A 93 -10.45 -20.63 7.27
CA ALA A 93 -9.54 -19.60 6.76
C ALA A 93 -10.21 -18.86 5.59
N PHE A 94 -9.90 -17.60 5.43
CA PHE A 94 -10.35 -16.80 4.31
C PHE A 94 -9.17 -16.51 3.40
N LEU A 95 -9.34 -16.79 2.12
CA LEU A 95 -8.42 -16.40 1.05
C LEU A 95 -9.10 -15.33 0.21
N ARG A 96 -8.46 -14.20 0.05
CA ARG A 96 -8.89 -13.13 -0.86
C ARG A 96 -7.90 -13.02 -2.00
N VAL A 97 -8.38 -13.11 -3.22
CA VAL A 97 -7.61 -12.80 -4.43
C VAL A 97 -8.06 -11.45 -4.95
N TYR A 98 -7.14 -10.67 -5.49
CA TYR A 98 -7.46 -9.38 -6.08
C TYR A 98 -6.59 -9.09 -7.29
N GLY A 99 -7.09 -8.20 -8.14
CA GLY A 99 -6.35 -7.67 -9.27
C GLY A 99 -6.97 -6.37 -9.74
N GLY A 100 -6.16 -5.57 -10.39
CA GLY A 100 -6.58 -4.28 -10.87
C GLY A 100 -5.49 -3.55 -11.62
N GLY A 101 -5.78 -2.30 -11.92
CA GLY A 101 -4.84 -1.44 -12.62
C GLY A 101 -5.12 0.03 -12.34
N GLU A 102 -4.17 0.81 -12.75
CA GLU A 102 -4.13 2.24 -12.57
C GLU A 102 -3.64 2.94 -13.82
N VAL A 103 -4.22 4.06 -14.14
CA VAL A 103 -3.78 4.93 -15.24
C VAL A 103 -3.51 6.32 -14.71
N LEU A 104 -2.28 6.80 -14.93
CA LEU A 104 -1.82 8.12 -14.55
C LEU A 104 -2.01 9.11 -15.69
N PHE A 105 -2.46 10.31 -15.37
CA PHE A 105 -2.60 11.42 -16.30
C PHE A 105 -2.18 12.72 -15.59
N ASP A 106 -2.06 13.82 -16.33
CA ASP A 106 -1.55 15.11 -15.81
C ASP A 106 -0.26 14.94 -14.98
N ARG A 107 0.74 14.31 -15.62
CA ARG A 107 1.96 13.83 -14.96
C ARG A 107 3.10 14.83 -15.02
N ALA A 108 3.75 15.04 -13.93
CA ALA A 108 5.04 15.69 -13.81
C ALA A 108 6.03 14.72 -13.09
N PRO A 109 7.18 14.37 -13.69
CA PRO A 109 7.61 14.70 -15.05
C PRO A 109 6.78 13.94 -16.11
N ARG A 110 6.72 14.46 -17.35
CA ARG A 110 5.91 13.86 -18.43
C ARG A 110 6.35 12.46 -18.86
N ASN A 111 7.58 12.08 -18.56
CA ASN A 111 8.11 10.74 -18.84
C ASN A 111 7.80 9.73 -17.73
N LEU A 112 7.00 10.09 -16.73
CA LEU A 112 6.44 9.12 -15.79
C LEU A 112 5.59 8.10 -16.54
N GLY A 113 5.76 6.81 -16.26
CA GLY A 113 4.95 5.74 -16.84
C GLY A 113 3.46 5.96 -16.60
N GLN A 114 2.62 5.51 -17.51
CA GLN A 114 1.20 5.81 -17.50
C GLN A 114 0.37 4.72 -16.86
N THR A 115 0.79 3.47 -17.01
CA THR A 115 0.00 2.31 -16.63
C THR A 115 0.71 1.49 -15.58
N LEU A 116 -0.05 1.08 -14.57
CA LEU A 116 0.38 0.14 -13.55
C LEU A 116 -0.70 -0.91 -13.36
N LEU A 117 -0.28 -2.18 -13.30
CA LEU A 117 -1.14 -3.31 -12.98
C LEU A 117 -0.69 -3.93 -11.66
N HIS A 118 -1.63 -4.41 -10.89
CA HIS A 118 -1.30 -5.16 -9.68
C HIS A 118 -2.29 -6.30 -9.41
N THR A 119 -1.78 -7.31 -8.73
CA THR A 119 -2.54 -8.47 -8.28
C THR A 119 -1.96 -8.99 -6.99
N GLY A 120 -2.75 -9.74 -6.26
CA GLY A 120 -2.25 -10.35 -5.04
C GLY A 120 -3.23 -11.29 -4.38
N LEU A 121 -2.76 -11.84 -3.29
CA LEU A 121 -3.55 -12.71 -2.43
C LEU A 121 -3.37 -12.32 -0.97
N GLU A 122 -4.43 -12.48 -0.20
CA GLU A 122 -4.43 -12.31 1.25
C GLU A 122 -5.04 -13.55 1.89
N ALA A 123 -4.41 -14.06 2.94
CA ALA A 123 -4.92 -15.15 3.75
C ALA A 123 -5.13 -14.67 5.18
N ARG A 124 -6.25 -15.06 5.78
CA ARG A 124 -6.58 -14.76 7.18
C ARG A 124 -7.12 -15.99 7.85
N ARG A 125 -6.62 -16.28 9.05
CA ARG A 125 -7.08 -17.39 9.88
C ARG A 125 -7.27 -16.92 11.31
N GLU A 126 -8.45 -17.10 11.87
CA GLU A 126 -8.70 -16.87 13.28
C GLU A 126 -8.08 -18.02 14.10
N VAL A 127 -7.20 -17.69 15.04
CA VAL A 127 -6.53 -18.66 15.93
C VAL A 127 -7.15 -18.69 17.31
N LYS A 128 -7.82 -17.62 17.71
CA LYS A 128 -8.65 -17.51 18.90
C LYS A 128 -9.58 -16.30 18.72
N PRO A 129 -10.69 -16.21 19.47
CA PRO A 129 -11.61 -15.10 19.37
C PRO A 129 -10.88 -13.74 19.42
N GLY A 130 -11.03 -12.94 18.37
CA GLY A 130 -10.40 -11.62 18.24
C GLY A 130 -8.91 -11.63 17.87
N ALA A 131 -8.28 -12.77 17.63
CA ALA A 131 -6.90 -12.84 17.17
C ALA A 131 -6.76 -13.66 15.88
N ARG A 132 -6.13 -13.09 14.86
CA ARG A 132 -5.98 -13.65 13.52
C ARG A 132 -4.52 -13.68 13.10
N LEU A 133 -4.13 -14.74 12.43
CA LEU A 133 -2.92 -14.75 11.59
C LEU A 133 -3.30 -14.19 10.21
N VAL A 134 -2.42 -13.37 9.67
CA VAL A 134 -2.59 -12.78 8.34
C VAL A 134 -1.31 -12.94 7.54
N ALA A 135 -1.48 -13.17 6.24
CA ALA A 135 -0.39 -13.18 5.28
C ALA A 135 -0.89 -12.60 3.96
N ALA A 136 -0.03 -11.91 3.24
CA ALA A 136 -0.34 -11.32 1.93
C ALA A 136 0.87 -11.37 1.01
N LEU A 137 0.58 -11.53 -0.28
CA LEU A 137 1.53 -11.36 -1.38
C LEU A 137 0.92 -10.33 -2.34
N ASP A 138 1.67 -9.32 -2.71
CA ASP A 138 1.32 -8.32 -3.71
C ASP A 138 2.38 -8.30 -4.81
N LEU A 139 1.94 -8.24 -6.05
CA LEU A 139 2.75 -8.11 -7.26
C LEU A 139 2.27 -6.91 -8.05
N LYS A 140 3.20 -6.02 -8.41
CA LYS A 140 2.98 -4.86 -9.26
C LYS A 140 3.91 -4.86 -10.45
N VAL A 141 3.40 -4.42 -11.59
CA VAL A 141 4.18 -4.18 -12.81
C VAL A 141 3.72 -2.88 -13.44
N GLY A 142 4.64 -2.08 -13.93
CA GLY A 142 4.30 -0.79 -14.50
C GLY A 142 5.14 -0.42 -15.72
N GLU A 143 4.55 0.40 -16.56
CA GLU A 143 5.21 0.96 -17.75
C GLU A 143 6.49 1.72 -17.38
N GLN A 144 6.47 2.45 -16.23
CA GLN A 144 7.61 3.22 -15.72
C GLN A 144 8.89 2.39 -15.63
N ASP A 145 8.77 1.15 -15.22
CA ASP A 145 9.89 0.26 -14.92
C ASP A 145 10.04 -0.83 -15.98
N SER A 146 9.58 -0.55 -17.22
CA SER A 146 9.58 -1.51 -18.32
C SER A 146 8.96 -2.86 -17.92
N TRP A 147 7.87 -2.81 -17.15
CA TRP A 147 7.13 -3.95 -16.62
C TRP A 147 7.94 -4.84 -15.68
N THR A 148 9.02 -4.32 -15.11
CA THR A 148 9.80 -5.03 -14.09
C THR A 148 8.93 -5.26 -12.85
N PRO A 149 8.81 -6.51 -12.37
CA PRO A 149 7.94 -6.79 -11.23
C PRO A 149 8.50 -6.21 -9.93
N ALA A 150 7.61 -5.59 -9.16
CA ALA A 150 7.79 -5.31 -7.75
C ALA A 150 6.91 -6.26 -6.95
N TRP A 151 7.45 -6.87 -5.89
CA TRP A 151 6.68 -7.76 -5.05
C TRP A 151 6.89 -7.45 -3.57
N SER A 152 5.83 -7.63 -2.80
CA SER A 152 5.88 -7.55 -1.35
C SER A 152 5.21 -8.76 -0.71
N VAL A 153 5.83 -9.24 0.37
CA VAL A 153 5.24 -10.26 1.24
C VAL A 153 5.04 -9.63 2.60
N ARG A 154 3.84 -9.78 3.14
CA ARG A 154 3.50 -9.35 4.50
C ARG A 154 2.96 -10.52 5.29
N ALA A 155 3.33 -10.62 6.55
CA ALA A 155 2.75 -11.60 7.46
C ALA A 155 2.77 -11.08 8.90
N GLY A 156 1.80 -11.51 9.70
CA GLY A 156 1.74 -11.10 11.09
C GLY A 156 0.46 -11.47 11.79
N VAL A 157 0.10 -10.64 12.75
CA VAL A 157 -1.08 -10.86 13.62
C VAL A 157 -1.98 -9.64 13.63
N GLU A 158 -3.27 -9.89 13.65
CA GLU A 158 -4.32 -8.90 13.86
C GLU A 158 -5.09 -9.21 15.15
N PHE A 159 -5.42 -8.16 15.90
CA PHE A 159 -6.25 -8.22 17.08
C PHE A 159 -7.48 -7.34 16.86
N ALA A 160 -8.66 -7.97 16.81
CA ALA A 160 -9.93 -7.29 16.65
C ALA A 160 -10.66 -7.25 17.97
N PHE A 161 -11.13 -6.09 18.38
CA PHE A 161 -11.90 -5.89 19.60
C PHE A 161 -12.98 -4.82 19.43
N SER A 162 -14.01 -4.93 20.23
CA SER A 162 -15.05 -3.91 20.37
C SER A 162 -15.11 -3.46 21.83
N ARG A 163 -15.36 -2.19 22.08
CA ARG A 163 -15.49 -1.68 23.45
C ARG A 163 -16.79 -2.10 24.09
N LYS A 164 -17.86 -2.16 23.29
CA LYS A 164 -19.21 -2.58 23.73
C LYS A 164 -19.86 -3.41 22.65
N PRO A 165 -20.80 -4.30 22.99
CA PRO A 165 -21.60 -4.97 21.98
C PRO A 165 -22.30 -3.95 21.05
N GLY A 166 -22.10 -4.12 19.72
CA GLY A 166 -22.65 -3.21 18.70
C GLY A 166 -21.72 -2.07 18.25
N ASP A 167 -20.62 -1.81 18.96
CA ASP A 167 -19.61 -0.86 18.50
C ASP A 167 -18.85 -1.39 17.28
N PRO A 168 -18.33 -0.51 16.40
CA PRO A 168 -17.43 -0.91 15.33
C PRO A 168 -16.22 -1.67 15.87
N LEU A 169 -15.79 -2.69 15.13
CA LEU A 169 -14.55 -3.41 15.43
C LEU A 169 -13.34 -2.50 15.17
N ARG A 170 -12.46 -2.44 16.15
CA ARG A 170 -11.14 -1.84 16.04
C ARG A 170 -10.14 -2.96 15.80
N VAL A 171 -9.23 -2.75 14.87
CA VAL A 171 -8.23 -3.76 14.52
C VAL A 171 -6.84 -3.18 14.71
N TRP A 172 -6.03 -3.90 15.47
CA TRP A 172 -4.58 -3.64 15.61
C TRP A 172 -3.85 -4.73 14.86
N SER A 173 -2.87 -4.34 14.07
CA SER A 173 -2.04 -5.29 13.33
C SER A 173 -0.57 -5.03 13.59
N ILE A 174 0.19 -6.10 13.76
CA ILE A 174 1.65 -6.11 13.77
C ILE A 174 2.08 -6.98 12.60
N LEU A 175 2.74 -6.38 11.62
CA LEU A 175 3.08 -7.02 10.36
C LEU A 175 4.57 -6.91 10.10
N GLY A 176 5.20 -8.03 9.74
CA GLY A 176 6.48 -8.02 9.05
C GLY A 176 6.25 -7.82 7.55
N GLU A 177 7.13 -7.11 6.89
CA GLU A 177 7.11 -6.89 5.44
C GLU A 177 8.49 -7.12 4.84
N PHE A 178 8.49 -7.74 3.66
CA PHE A 178 9.62 -7.76 2.76
C PHE A 178 9.18 -7.24 1.38
N TYR A 179 9.96 -6.34 0.81
CA TYR A 179 9.72 -5.72 -0.49
C TYR A 179 10.96 -5.80 -1.36
N GLU A 180 10.77 -6.08 -2.66
CA GLU A 180 11.81 -6.01 -3.67
C GLU A 180 11.23 -5.59 -5.02
N GLY A 181 11.86 -4.63 -5.68
CA GLY A 181 11.47 -4.14 -7.01
C GLY A 181 11.71 -2.65 -7.21
N PRO A 182 11.10 -2.06 -8.26
CA PRO A 182 11.06 -0.62 -8.46
C PRO A 182 10.60 0.12 -7.22
N SER A 183 11.20 1.27 -6.93
CA SER A 183 10.91 2.01 -5.71
C SER A 183 9.46 2.47 -5.65
N PRO A 184 8.74 2.20 -4.54
CA PRO A 184 7.37 2.66 -4.35
C PRO A 184 7.29 4.15 -3.97
N TYR A 185 8.42 4.84 -3.80
CA TYR A 185 8.50 6.21 -3.35
C TYR A 185 8.67 7.18 -4.52
N GLY A 186 7.79 8.17 -4.60
CA GLY A 186 7.66 9.01 -5.78
C GLY A 186 8.94 9.69 -6.24
N GLN A 187 9.73 10.28 -5.34
CA GLN A 187 10.99 10.94 -5.73
C GLN A 187 12.10 9.96 -6.16
N PHE A 188 11.95 8.68 -5.84
CA PHE A 188 12.92 7.64 -6.16
C PHE A 188 12.40 6.67 -7.24
N PHE A 189 11.44 7.09 -8.04
CA PHE A 189 10.75 6.27 -9.04
C PHE A 189 11.67 5.63 -10.10
N LEU A 190 12.88 6.15 -10.30
CA LEU A 190 13.89 5.57 -11.21
C LEU A 190 14.83 4.56 -10.54
N GLN A 191 14.59 4.25 -9.27
CA GLN A 191 15.46 3.38 -8.49
C GLN A 191 14.77 2.04 -8.23
N SER A 192 15.58 1.00 -8.04
CA SER A 192 15.10 -0.25 -7.43
C SER A 192 15.45 -0.26 -5.95
N THR A 193 14.62 -0.89 -5.16
CA THR A 193 14.83 -0.99 -3.72
C THR A 193 14.51 -2.37 -3.19
N ARG A 194 15.18 -2.74 -2.11
CA ARG A 194 14.88 -3.93 -1.32
C ARG A 194 14.89 -3.54 0.15
N PHE A 195 13.85 -3.88 0.86
CA PHE A 195 13.80 -3.66 2.31
C PHE A 195 13.02 -4.74 3.03
N GLY A 196 13.29 -4.87 4.32
CA GLY A 196 12.47 -5.61 5.27
C GLY A 196 12.20 -4.74 6.47
N GLY A 197 11.05 -4.90 7.08
CA GLY A 197 10.64 -4.07 8.21
C GLY A 197 9.46 -4.65 8.97
N PHE A 198 9.07 -3.91 10.01
CA PHE A 198 7.87 -4.17 10.79
C PHE A 198 6.96 -2.96 10.75
N GLY A 199 5.66 -3.20 10.61
CA GLY A 199 4.62 -2.19 10.63
C GLY A 199 3.66 -2.41 11.78
N PHE A 200 3.16 -1.32 12.33
CA PHE A 200 2.02 -1.30 13.24
C PHE A 200 0.88 -0.53 12.56
N GLN A 201 -0.30 -1.10 12.57
CA GLN A 201 -1.49 -0.50 11.98
C GLN A 201 -2.62 -0.49 12.98
N LEU A 202 -3.36 0.62 13.03
CA LEU A 202 -4.57 0.79 13.83
C LEU A 202 -5.72 1.20 12.90
N GLN A 203 -6.80 0.45 12.94
CA GLN A 203 -8.09 0.80 12.33
C GLN A 203 -9.10 1.10 13.46
N LEU A 204 -9.74 2.27 13.37
CA LEU A 204 -10.67 2.81 14.37
C LEU A 204 -12.11 2.71 13.90
#